data_c5082c8026c6a2f28abd97d127fb1c12
#
_entry.id   c5082c8026c6a2f28abd97d127fb1c12
#
_cell.length_a   1.000
_cell.length_b   1.000
_cell.length_c   1.000
_cell.angle_alpha   90.00
_cell.angle_beta   90.00
_cell.angle_gamma   90.00
#
_symmetry.space_group_name_H-M   'P 1'
#
loop_
_entity.id
_entity.type
_entity.pdbx_description
1 polymer ?
#
loop_
_entity_poly.entity_id
_entity_poly.type
_entity_poly.pdbx_seq_one_letter_code
_entity_poly.pdbx_strand_id
1 'polypeptide(L)'
;MKAKKISALLLAAAMTACAVPAQGAADEPKVPKYIFLFIGDGMSYPQVQTTNYYLNAIEDDGDDILTSESKLNMMKFPVAGSAQTYDSTSFCPDSASTATSISTGHKTYSGTINMDEKMETSYETIAEKLKKQLGYKV
;
A
#
# COMPACT_ATOMS: atom_id res chain seq x y z
N MET A 1 -14.85 47.35 -22.87
CA MET A 1 -14.30 46.92 -21.60
C MET A 1 -15.29 46.27 -20.59
N LYS A 2 -16.61 46.37 -20.81
CA LYS A 2 -17.61 45.80 -19.87
C LYS A 2 -17.90 44.31 -20.09
N ALA A 3 -17.80 43.78 -21.30
CA ALA A 3 -18.10 42.38 -21.61
C ALA A 3 -17.08 41.37 -21.00
N LYS A 4 -15.78 41.71 -20.95
CA LYS A 4 -14.74 40.83 -20.36
C LYS A 4 -14.86 40.63 -18.85
N LYS A 5 -15.42 41.60 -18.12
CA LYS A 5 -15.63 41.52 -16.67
C LYS A 5 -16.83 40.61 -16.32
N ILE A 6 -17.83 40.58 -17.16
CA ILE A 6 -19.03 39.76 -16.98
C ILE A 6 -18.69 38.26 -17.22
N SER A 7 -17.85 37.98 -18.23
CA SER A 7 -17.43 36.60 -18.51
C SER A 7 -16.54 36.02 -17.39
N ALA A 8 -15.69 36.83 -16.77
CA ALA A 8 -14.86 36.40 -15.65
C ALA A 8 -15.69 36.13 -14.38
N LEU A 9 -16.75 36.89 -14.16
CA LEU A 9 -17.64 36.72 -13.01
C LEU A 9 -18.50 35.45 -13.16
N LEU A 10 -18.96 35.13 -14.36
CA LEU A 10 -19.72 33.92 -14.69
C LEU A 10 -18.84 32.67 -14.58
N LEU A 11 -17.56 32.74 -14.94
CA LEU A 11 -16.63 31.62 -14.83
C LEU A 11 -16.27 31.34 -13.34
N ALA A 12 -16.14 32.38 -12.52
CA ALA A 12 -15.91 32.24 -11.08
C ALA A 12 -17.15 31.63 -10.36
N ALA A 13 -18.35 32.02 -10.76
CA ALA A 13 -19.59 31.45 -10.23
C ALA A 13 -19.80 29.98 -10.63
N ALA A 14 -19.37 29.58 -11.84
CA ALA A 14 -19.42 28.18 -12.28
C ALA A 14 -18.45 27.28 -11.54
N MET A 15 -17.26 27.78 -11.14
CA MET A 15 -16.30 26.99 -10.36
C MET A 15 -16.69 26.82 -8.90
N THR A 16 -17.47 27.75 -8.33
CA THR A 16 -17.99 27.59 -6.96
C THR A 16 -19.18 26.64 -6.88
N ALA A 17 -19.91 26.42 -7.98
CA ALA A 17 -21.00 25.46 -8.01
C ALA A 17 -20.56 23.99 -8.12
N CYS A 18 -19.28 23.74 -8.48
CA CYS A 18 -18.69 22.38 -8.55
C CYS A 18 -17.93 21.99 -7.26
N ALA A 19 -17.94 22.82 -6.23
CA ALA A 19 -17.51 22.39 -4.89
C ALA A 19 -18.57 21.43 -4.34
N VAL A 20 -18.47 20.15 -4.67
CA VAL A 20 -19.18 19.09 -3.98
C VAL A 20 -18.83 19.23 -2.52
N PRO A 21 -19.79 19.52 -1.60
CA PRO A 21 -19.48 19.48 -0.20
C PRO A 21 -19.07 18.04 0.12
N ALA A 22 -17.84 17.85 0.55
CA ALA A 22 -17.40 16.63 1.17
C ALA A 22 -18.13 16.50 2.51
N GLN A 23 -19.43 16.23 2.46
CA GLN A 23 -20.24 15.81 3.60
C GLN A 23 -20.11 14.30 3.75
N GLY A 24 -18.94 13.86 4.17
CA GLY A 24 -18.78 12.72 5.01
C GLY A 24 -18.36 13.28 6.36
N ALA A 25 -19.15 13.17 7.37
CA ALA A 25 -18.65 13.19 8.73
C ALA A 25 -17.49 12.16 8.71
N ALA A 26 -16.26 12.66 8.84
CA ALA A 26 -15.12 11.76 8.98
C ALA A 26 -15.39 11.01 10.28
N ASP A 27 -15.88 9.77 10.15
CA ASP A 27 -15.85 8.84 11.27
C ASP A 27 -14.42 8.90 11.83
N GLU A 28 -14.29 9.13 13.12
CA GLU A 28 -13.01 9.06 13.80
C GLU A 28 -12.30 7.78 13.31
N PRO A 29 -11.05 7.88 12.85
CA PRO A 29 -10.35 6.74 12.28
C PRO A 29 -10.33 5.62 13.31
N LYS A 30 -11.10 4.56 13.06
CA LYS A 30 -11.16 3.40 13.93
C LYS A 30 -9.79 2.75 13.98
N VAL A 31 -9.08 2.89 15.07
CA VAL A 31 -7.78 2.24 15.28
C VAL A 31 -7.99 0.73 15.28
N PRO A 32 -7.35 -0.03 14.40
CA PRO A 32 -7.52 -1.47 14.35
C PRO A 32 -7.04 -2.12 15.65
N LYS A 33 -7.82 -3.07 16.17
CA LYS A 33 -7.46 -3.79 17.39
C LYS A 33 -6.30 -4.78 17.18
N TYR A 34 -6.23 -5.36 16.01
CA TYR A 34 -5.20 -6.30 15.59
C TYR A 34 -4.70 -5.95 14.20
N ILE A 35 -3.40 -6.08 13.99
CA ILE A 35 -2.74 -5.86 12.69
C ILE A 35 -1.91 -7.10 12.38
N PHE A 36 -2.15 -7.72 11.23
CA PHE A 36 -1.41 -8.87 10.74
C PHE A 36 -0.74 -8.51 9.43
N LEU A 37 0.57 -8.62 9.39
CA LEU A 37 1.37 -8.44 8.17
C LEU A 37 1.86 -9.81 7.70
N PHE A 38 1.47 -10.20 6.48
CA PHE A 38 1.93 -11.43 5.83
C PHE A 38 2.91 -11.06 4.71
N ILE A 39 4.10 -11.60 4.76
CA ILE A 39 5.15 -11.37 3.75
C ILE A 39 5.41 -12.67 3.02
N GLY A 40 5.10 -12.70 1.71
CA GLY A 40 5.42 -13.83 0.85
C GLY A 40 6.80 -13.62 0.23
N ASP A 41 7.81 -14.32 0.73
CA ASP A 41 9.18 -14.23 0.21
C ASP A 41 9.26 -14.78 -1.22
N GLY A 42 9.80 -13.97 -2.14
CA GLY A 42 9.87 -14.27 -3.57
C GLY A 42 8.51 -14.42 -4.26
N MET A 43 7.41 -14.15 -3.56
CA MET A 43 6.06 -14.27 -4.09
C MET A 43 5.65 -13.00 -4.82
N SER A 44 5.60 -13.08 -6.14
CA SER A 44 5.10 -12.00 -6.99
C SER A 44 3.77 -12.35 -7.64
N TYR A 45 3.21 -11.44 -8.42
CA TYR A 45 1.92 -11.63 -9.09
C TYR A 45 1.85 -12.91 -9.96
N PRO A 46 2.90 -13.31 -10.73
CA PRO A 46 2.89 -14.56 -11.47
C PRO A 46 2.66 -15.79 -10.61
N GLN A 47 3.28 -15.89 -9.43
CA GLN A 47 3.10 -17.02 -8.52
C GLN A 47 1.67 -17.06 -7.97
N VAL A 48 1.13 -15.91 -7.59
CA VAL A 48 -0.25 -15.78 -7.13
C VAL A 48 -1.23 -16.22 -8.22
N GLN A 49 -1.05 -15.73 -9.44
CA GLN A 49 -1.94 -16.05 -10.56
C GLN A 49 -1.84 -17.52 -10.98
N THR A 50 -0.62 -18.07 -11.04
CA THR A 50 -0.42 -19.50 -11.35
C THR A 50 -1.07 -20.39 -10.30
N THR A 51 -0.96 -20.05 -9.03
CA THR A 51 -1.62 -20.77 -7.95
C THR A 51 -3.13 -20.74 -8.10
N ASN A 52 -3.70 -19.60 -8.46
CA ASN A 52 -5.13 -19.46 -8.68
C ASN A 52 -5.60 -20.35 -9.85
N TYR A 53 -4.88 -20.35 -10.97
CA TYR A 53 -5.19 -21.23 -12.10
C TYR A 53 -5.08 -22.70 -11.74
N TYR A 54 -4.06 -23.08 -10.97
CA TYR A 54 -3.89 -24.45 -10.50
C TYR A 54 -5.07 -24.88 -9.63
N LEU A 55 -5.49 -24.06 -8.67
CA LEU A 55 -6.63 -24.37 -7.81
C LEU A 55 -7.93 -24.51 -8.61
N ASN A 56 -8.16 -23.64 -9.57
CA ASN A 56 -9.33 -23.73 -10.44
C ASN A 56 -9.29 -25.01 -11.27
N ALA A 57 -8.12 -25.38 -11.81
CA ALA A 57 -7.98 -26.59 -12.63
C ALA A 57 -8.26 -27.88 -11.86
N ILE A 58 -7.89 -27.96 -10.58
CA ILE A 58 -8.11 -29.17 -9.76
C ILE A 58 -9.49 -29.24 -9.11
N GLU A 59 -10.17 -28.10 -8.91
CA GLU A 59 -11.47 -28.04 -8.27
C GLU A 59 -12.63 -28.08 -9.27
N ASP A 60 -12.45 -27.50 -10.46
CA ASP A 60 -13.50 -27.32 -11.45
C ASP A 60 -13.35 -28.28 -12.66
N ASP A 61 -12.61 -29.39 -12.52
CA ASP A 61 -12.33 -30.38 -13.59
C ASP A 61 -11.77 -29.76 -14.89
N GLY A 62 -11.26 -28.53 -14.81
CA GLY A 62 -10.60 -27.82 -15.91
C GLY A 62 -11.51 -27.02 -16.82
N ASP A 63 -12.82 -27.02 -16.59
CA ASP A 63 -13.79 -26.37 -17.52
C ASP A 63 -13.74 -24.82 -17.48
N ASP A 64 -13.35 -24.20 -16.36
CA ASP A 64 -13.42 -22.74 -16.21
C ASP A 64 -12.18 -22.11 -15.53
N ILE A 65 -10.99 -22.56 -15.95
CA ILE A 65 -9.71 -22.17 -15.34
C ILE A 65 -9.48 -20.65 -15.38
N LEU A 66 -9.92 -19.99 -16.47
CA LEU A 66 -9.58 -18.58 -16.72
C LEU A 66 -10.61 -17.59 -16.18
N THR A 67 -11.85 -18.02 -16.02
CA THR A 67 -12.98 -17.12 -15.72
C THR A 67 -13.53 -17.29 -14.31
N SER A 68 -13.16 -18.35 -13.59
CA SER A 68 -13.60 -18.56 -12.22
C SER A 68 -13.06 -17.51 -11.26
N GLU A 69 -13.83 -17.23 -10.22
CA GLU A 69 -13.43 -16.34 -9.14
C GLU A 69 -12.14 -16.82 -8.46
N SER A 70 -11.36 -15.87 -7.96
CA SER A 70 -10.14 -16.23 -7.24
C SER A 70 -10.43 -17.06 -5.99
N LYS A 71 -9.81 -18.23 -5.91
CA LYS A 71 -9.86 -19.13 -4.75
C LYS A 71 -8.97 -18.62 -3.60
N LEU A 72 -8.01 -17.75 -3.88
CA LEU A 72 -7.08 -17.22 -2.91
C LEU A 72 -7.71 -16.10 -2.08
N ASN A 73 -7.76 -16.28 -0.76
CA ASN A 73 -8.34 -15.29 0.15
C ASN A 73 -7.62 -13.93 0.10
N MET A 74 -6.31 -13.92 -0.17
CA MET A 74 -5.54 -12.68 -0.32
C MET A 74 -6.01 -11.83 -1.51
N MET A 75 -6.59 -12.44 -2.55
CA MET A 75 -7.12 -11.72 -3.71
C MET A 75 -8.52 -11.14 -3.46
N LYS A 76 -9.14 -11.46 -2.33
CA LYS A 76 -10.47 -10.96 -1.92
C LYS A 76 -10.41 -9.75 -1.00
N PHE A 77 -9.22 -9.26 -0.68
CA PHE A 77 -9.09 -8.04 0.11
C PHE A 77 -9.64 -6.83 -0.66
N PRO A 78 -10.30 -5.89 0.04
CA PRO A 78 -10.97 -4.76 -0.58
C PRO A 78 -10.01 -3.71 -1.16
N VAL A 79 -8.73 -3.78 -0.82
CA VAL A 79 -7.70 -2.83 -1.26
C VAL A 79 -6.50 -3.59 -1.79
N ALA A 80 -6.00 -3.16 -2.94
CA ALA A 80 -4.78 -3.65 -3.55
C ALA A 80 -3.83 -2.47 -3.83
N GLY A 81 -2.53 -2.74 -3.84
CA GLY A 81 -1.50 -1.77 -4.14
C GLY A 81 -0.24 -2.42 -4.67
N SER A 82 0.71 -1.61 -5.06
CA SER A 82 2.01 -2.07 -5.52
C SER A 82 3.13 -1.32 -4.81
N ALA A 83 4.29 -1.95 -4.69
CA ALA A 83 5.48 -1.36 -4.12
C ALA A 83 6.68 -1.53 -5.05
N GLN A 84 7.59 -0.56 -5.03
CA GLN A 84 8.89 -0.66 -5.68
C GLN A 84 9.94 -1.10 -4.65
N THR A 85 10.61 -2.20 -4.93
CA THR A 85 11.47 -2.90 -3.97
C THR A 85 12.97 -2.61 -4.14
N TYR A 86 13.36 -1.49 -4.76
CA TYR A 86 14.77 -1.07 -4.80
C TYR A 86 15.24 -0.53 -3.44
N ASP A 87 16.53 -0.62 -3.16
CA ASP A 87 17.16 0.10 -2.04
C ASP A 87 17.96 1.33 -2.56
N SER A 88 18.65 2.06 -1.68
CA SER A 88 19.38 3.27 -2.09
C SER A 88 20.66 2.99 -2.90
N THR A 89 21.05 1.73 -3.06
CA THR A 89 22.26 1.33 -3.81
C THR A 89 22.00 0.39 -4.97
N SER A 90 20.85 -0.30 -4.98
CA SER A 90 20.61 -1.40 -5.93
C SER A 90 19.15 -1.49 -6.34
N PHE A 91 18.91 -1.86 -7.61
CA PHE A 91 17.59 -2.27 -8.08
C PHE A 91 17.18 -3.66 -7.56
N CYS A 92 18.16 -4.46 -7.14
CA CYS A 92 17.96 -5.76 -6.51
C CYS A 92 18.35 -5.67 -5.04
N PRO A 93 17.45 -5.23 -4.15
CA PRO A 93 17.75 -5.03 -2.75
C PRO A 93 17.95 -6.36 -2.02
N ASP A 94 18.63 -6.31 -0.88
CA ASP A 94 18.77 -7.44 0.03
C ASP A 94 17.67 -7.48 1.10
N SER A 95 17.69 -8.52 1.93
CA SER A 95 16.71 -8.71 3.00
C SER A 95 16.81 -7.64 4.09
N ALA A 96 18.01 -7.11 4.37
CA ALA A 96 18.24 -6.12 5.41
C ALA A 96 17.64 -4.76 5.03
N SER A 97 17.94 -4.26 3.83
CA SER A 97 17.41 -2.99 3.33
C SER A 97 15.90 -3.02 3.10
N THR A 98 15.36 -4.17 2.65
CA THR A 98 13.91 -4.33 2.47
C THR A 98 13.18 -4.46 3.81
N ALA A 99 13.74 -5.16 4.80
CA ALA A 99 13.19 -5.17 6.17
C ALA A 99 13.14 -3.76 6.76
N THR A 100 14.20 -2.97 6.56
CA THR A 100 14.22 -1.55 6.94
C THR A 100 13.11 -0.77 6.25
N SER A 101 12.97 -0.93 4.93
CA SER A 101 11.93 -0.20 4.17
C SER A 101 10.51 -0.53 4.63
N ILE A 102 10.22 -1.80 4.90
CA ILE A 102 8.90 -2.26 5.38
C ILE A 102 8.63 -1.79 6.80
N SER A 103 9.63 -1.87 7.68
CA SER A 103 9.43 -1.58 9.11
C SER A 103 9.48 -0.10 9.45
N THR A 104 10.18 0.73 8.66
CA THR A 104 10.41 2.15 8.98
C THR A 104 9.83 3.13 7.97
N GLY A 105 9.55 2.68 6.73
CA GLY A 105 9.14 3.54 5.62
C GLY A 105 10.30 4.27 4.95
N HIS A 106 11.55 3.94 5.27
CA HIS A 106 12.75 4.57 4.71
C HIS A 106 13.57 3.60 3.88
N LYS A 107 14.13 4.06 2.76
CA LYS A 107 15.14 3.34 2.00
C LYS A 107 16.50 3.51 2.67
N THR A 108 17.35 2.47 2.57
CA THR A 108 18.71 2.50 3.10
C THR A 108 19.66 1.66 2.23
N TYR A 109 20.91 1.53 2.61
CA TYR A 109 21.88 0.71 1.91
C TYR A 109 21.62 -0.79 2.06
N SER A 110 22.02 -1.57 1.08
CA SER A 110 22.12 -3.03 1.18
C SER A 110 22.91 -3.43 2.45
N GLY A 111 22.42 -4.43 3.17
CA GLY A 111 23.04 -4.89 4.42
C GLY A 111 22.69 -4.07 5.66
N THR A 112 21.95 -2.98 5.56
CA THR A 112 21.65 -2.08 6.68
C THR A 112 20.26 -2.33 7.25
N ILE A 113 20.18 -2.49 8.58
CA ILE A 113 18.93 -2.71 9.32
C ILE A 113 18.61 -1.50 10.20
N ASN A 114 17.44 -0.89 9.98
CA ASN A 114 16.86 0.19 10.78
C ASN A 114 17.77 1.39 11.02
N MET A 115 18.67 1.67 10.08
CA MET A 115 19.56 2.84 10.11
C MET A 115 19.53 3.56 8.75
N ASP A 116 19.94 4.82 8.77
CA ASP A 116 20.15 5.61 7.57
C ASP A 116 21.31 5.10 6.69
N GLU A 117 21.47 5.68 5.52
CA GLU A 117 22.51 5.31 4.56
C GLU A 117 23.93 5.49 5.08
N LYS A 118 24.13 6.34 6.07
CA LYS A 118 25.43 6.61 6.68
C LYS A 118 25.69 5.76 7.91
N MET A 119 24.70 4.97 8.34
CA MET A 119 24.73 4.20 9.61
C MET A 119 24.94 5.10 10.85
N GLU A 120 24.50 6.34 10.78
CA GLU A 120 24.64 7.32 11.86
C GLU A 120 23.35 7.49 12.65
N THR A 121 22.19 7.36 11.97
CA THR A 121 20.88 7.60 12.58
C THR A 121 20.03 6.34 12.54
N SER A 122 19.54 5.92 13.69
CA SER A 122 18.58 4.81 13.79
C SER A 122 17.18 5.27 13.44
N TYR A 123 16.48 4.49 12.61
CA TYR A 123 15.07 4.69 12.28
C TYR A 123 14.18 3.98 13.29
N GLU A 124 13.16 4.66 13.77
CA GLU A 124 12.11 4.05 14.60
C GLU A 124 11.17 3.21 13.75
N THR A 125 11.00 1.96 14.11
CA THR A 125 10.11 1.02 13.41
C THR A 125 8.64 1.28 13.73
N ILE A 126 7.75 0.83 12.83
CA ILE A 126 6.31 0.88 13.09
C ILE A 126 5.92 0.08 14.34
N ALA A 127 6.61 -1.03 14.61
CA ALA A 127 6.39 -1.85 15.81
C ALA A 127 6.70 -1.05 17.09
N GLU A 128 7.82 -0.32 17.11
CA GLU A 128 8.16 0.56 18.23
C GLU A 128 7.17 1.70 18.40
N LYS A 129 6.74 2.33 17.28
CA LYS A 129 5.73 3.40 17.30
C LYS A 129 4.41 2.91 17.87
N LEU A 130 3.91 1.77 17.39
CA LEU A 130 2.67 1.16 17.87
C LEU A 130 2.74 0.83 19.36
N LYS A 131 3.86 0.27 19.82
CA LYS A 131 4.07 -0.02 21.24
C LYS A 131 4.12 1.25 22.08
N LYS A 132 4.89 2.27 21.67
CA LYS A 132 5.09 3.50 22.45
C LYS A 132 3.84 4.40 22.46
N GLN A 133 3.18 4.55 21.30
CA GLN A 133 2.09 5.53 21.13
C GLN A 133 0.71 4.95 21.45
N LEU A 134 0.48 3.68 21.15
CA LEU A 134 -0.83 3.05 21.25
C LEU A 134 -0.87 1.86 22.23
N GLY A 135 0.25 1.51 22.86
CA GLY A 135 0.31 0.43 23.83
C GLY A 135 0.11 -0.98 23.26
N TYR A 136 0.30 -1.17 21.94
CA TYR A 136 0.21 -2.48 21.32
C TYR A 136 1.27 -3.44 21.89
N LYS A 137 0.91 -4.70 21.98
CA LYS A 137 1.86 -5.81 22.17
C LYS A 137 2.39 -6.20 20.78
N VAL A 138 3.68 -6.16 20.60
CA VAL A 138 4.40 -6.47 19.37
C VAL A 138 5.39 -7.58 19.66
#